data_92eb90d8b4dfa0984bf533607dc3ce09
#
_entry.id   92eb90d8b4dfa0984bf533607dc3ce09
#
_cell.length_a   1.000
_cell.length_b   1.000
_cell.length_c   1.000
_cell.angle_alpha   90.00
_cell.angle_beta   90.00
_cell.angle_gamma   90.00
#
_symmetry.space_group_name_H-M   'P 1'
#
loop_
_entity.id
_entity.type
_entity.pdbx_description
1 polymer ?
#
loop_
_entity_poly.entity_id
_entity_poly.type
_entity_poly.pdbx_seq_one_letter_code
_entity_poly.pdbx_strand_id
1 'polypeptide(L)'
;NPEDDSAFLRIINTPKRAIGPVTLEKLGLFAQENTLSLLTASSDQRLAMVLPKKAATQLHEFAEFIATFTRELLDDDTPVPKVRQMIMEAGYIDYVREQAATPAQEKTKLDNIESLYTSIQNLINRTDDVDEKNIESVIRKLVLLDMLEQQQEEEDTDKVNLLTLHAAKGLEFPYVYMIGLEEELLPHKNSIAAETIEEERRLMYVGITRARQGLTLTLA
;
A
#
# COMPACT_ATOMS: atom_id res chain seq x y z
N ASN A 1 6.04 2.60 -14.09
CA ASN A 1 6.70 3.75 -14.71
C ASN A 1 8.16 3.84 -14.23
N PRO A 2 9.16 3.60 -15.11
CA PRO A 2 10.59 3.67 -14.75
C PRO A 2 11.07 5.04 -14.27
N GLU A 3 10.33 6.10 -14.61
CA GLU A 3 10.63 7.49 -14.23
C GLU A 3 10.00 7.90 -12.88
N ASP A 4 9.30 6.99 -12.19
CA ASP A 4 8.68 7.27 -10.89
C ASP A 4 9.62 6.96 -9.73
N ASP A 5 10.45 7.93 -9.38
CA ASP A 5 11.39 7.83 -8.28
C ASP A 5 10.70 7.64 -6.92
N SER A 6 9.47 8.16 -6.75
CA SER A 6 8.70 7.95 -5.53
C SER A 6 8.28 6.49 -5.38
N ALA A 7 7.85 5.84 -6.47
CA ALA A 7 7.55 4.41 -6.48
C ALA A 7 8.81 3.58 -6.20
N PHE A 8 9.94 3.92 -6.83
CA PHE A 8 11.23 3.26 -6.57
C PHE A 8 11.59 3.30 -5.08
N LEU A 9 11.53 4.48 -4.45
CA LEU A 9 11.88 4.65 -3.04
C LEU A 9 10.96 3.87 -2.09
N ARG A 10 9.68 3.68 -2.44
CA ARG A 10 8.75 2.86 -1.65
C ARG A 10 9.09 1.38 -1.66
N ILE A 11 9.61 0.86 -2.79
CA ILE A 11 9.78 -0.59 -2.98
C ILE A 11 11.21 -1.08 -2.81
N ILE A 12 12.23 -0.22 -2.95
CA ILE A 12 13.65 -0.63 -2.94
C ILE A 12 14.05 -1.40 -1.68
N ASN A 13 13.48 -1.06 -0.52
CA ASN A 13 13.71 -1.73 0.76
C ASN A 13 12.47 -2.46 1.32
N THR A 14 11.51 -2.78 0.47
CA THR A 14 10.33 -3.57 0.82
C THR A 14 10.22 -4.78 -0.11
N PRO A 15 10.67 -5.95 0.30
CA PRO A 15 11.44 -6.35 1.51
C PRO A 15 12.80 -5.67 1.67
N LYS A 16 13.39 -5.79 2.88
CA LYS A 16 14.70 -5.20 3.18
C LYS A 16 15.81 -5.75 2.28
N ARG A 17 16.53 -4.86 1.60
CA ARG A 17 17.67 -5.19 0.71
C ARG A 17 19.00 -4.60 1.19
N ALA A 18 19.06 -4.18 2.46
CA ALA A 18 20.25 -3.58 3.07
C ALA A 18 20.81 -2.35 2.32
N ILE A 19 19.95 -1.60 1.63
CA ILE A 19 20.28 -0.35 0.96
C ILE A 19 19.97 0.79 1.92
N GLY A 20 21.04 1.33 2.55
CA GLY A 20 20.91 2.37 3.56
C GLY A 20 20.64 3.77 3.00
N PRO A 21 20.24 4.73 3.87
CA PRO A 21 19.96 6.12 3.46
C PRO A 21 21.12 6.80 2.73
N VAL A 22 22.35 6.58 3.17
CA VAL A 22 23.55 7.14 2.52
C VAL A 22 23.74 6.59 1.11
N THR A 23 23.38 5.33 0.87
CA THR A 23 23.44 4.73 -0.47
C THR A 23 22.40 5.37 -1.38
N LEU A 24 21.17 5.57 -0.87
CA LEU A 24 20.09 6.22 -1.62
C LEU A 24 20.40 7.69 -1.92
N GLU A 25 21.01 8.41 -0.98
CA GLU A 25 21.46 9.80 -1.20
C GLU A 25 22.49 9.87 -2.34
N LYS A 26 23.51 9.01 -2.32
CA LYS A 26 24.54 8.95 -3.38
C LYS A 26 23.95 8.53 -4.72
N LEU A 27 23.00 7.58 -4.73
CA LEU A 27 22.28 7.20 -5.93
C LEU A 27 21.49 8.40 -6.48
N GLY A 28 20.81 9.17 -5.62
CA GLY A 28 20.07 10.37 -6.01
C GLY A 28 20.97 11.44 -6.63
N LEU A 29 22.13 11.71 -6.04
CA LEU A 29 23.12 12.66 -6.60
C LEU A 29 23.63 12.18 -7.97
N PHE A 30 23.98 10.89 -8.09
CA PHE A 30 24.43 10.33 -9.35
C PHE A 30 23.34 10.39 -10.43
N ALA A 31 22.09 10.08 -10.08
CA ALA A 31 20.94 10.16 -10.98
C ALA A 31 20.72 11.60 -11.47
N GLN A 32 20.77 12.58 -10.56
CA GLN A 32 20.61 14.00 -10.88
C GLN A 32 21.72 14.51 -11.81
N GLU A 33 22.98 14.19 -11.53
CA GLU A 33 24.14 14.60 -12.36
C GLU A 33 24.08 14.03 -13.78
N ASN A 34 23.47 12.85 -13.95
CA ASN A 34 23.38 12.19 -15.23
C ASN A 34 21.99 12.31 -15.90
N THR A 35 21.07 13.06 -15.28
CA THR A 35 19.67 13.23 -15.76
C THR A 35 18.97 11.88 -15.98
N LEU A 36 19.09 10.98 -15.00
CA LEU A 36 18.52 9.64 -14.99
C LEU A 36 17.49 9.52 -13.87
N SER A 37 16.50 8.63 -14.02
CA SER A 37 15.69 8.16 -12.90
C SER A 37 16.50 7.27 -11.96
N LEU A 38 16.05 7.11 -10.70
CA LEU A 38 16.73 6.24 -9.73
C LEU A 38 16.83 4.79 -10.21
N LEU A 39 15.79 4.29 -10.89
CA LEU A 39 15.78 2.93 -11.45
C LEU A 39 16.82 2.80 -12.57
N THR A 40 16.85 3.75 -13.50
CA THR A 40 17.81 3.76 -14.61
C THR A 40 19.23 3.93 -14.11
N ALA A 41 19.46 4.82 -13.14
CA ALA A 41 20.75 5.01 -12.50
C ALA A 41 21.23 3.75 -11.78
N SER A 42 20.32 2.95 -11.21
CA SER A 42 20.65 1.67 -10.55
C SER A 42 21.22 0.62 -11.52
N SER A 43 20.87 0.71 -12.81
CA SER A 43 21.40 -0.17 -13.87
C SER A 43 22.73 0.33 -14.46
N ASP A 44 23.14 1.56 -14.16
CA ASP A 44 24.32 2.15 -14.75
C ASP A 44 25.62 1.59 -14.14
N GLN A 45 26.49 1.04 -14.98
CA GLN A 45 27.76 0.44 -14.54
C GLN A 45 28.69 1.47 -13.86
N ARG A 46 28.60 2.75 -14.21
CA ARG A 46 29.38 3.84 -13.60
C ARG A 46 29.05 4.05 -12.13
N LEU A 47 27.88 3.59 -11.67
CA LEU A 47 27.48 3.67 -10.27
C LEU A 47 28.46 2.94 -9.34
N ALA A 48 29.12 1.89 -9.82
CA ALA A 48 30.15 1.15 -9.10
C ALA A 48 31.42 1.99 -8.78
N MET A 49 31.60 3.14 -9.42
CA MET A 49 32.69 4.08 -9.12
C MET A 49 32.34 5.01 -7.95
N VAL A 50 31.05 5.20 -7.67
CA VAL A 50 30.51 6.14 -6.67
C VAL A 50 30.11 5.43 -5.38
N LEU A 51 29.64 4.17 -5.50
CA LEU A 51 29.16 3.36 -4.40
C LEU A 51 30.10 2.19 -4.07
N PRO A 52 30.05 1.69 -2.81
CA PRO A 52 30.67 0.42 -2.48
C PRO A 52 30.14 -0.70 -3.38
N LYS A 53 31.02 -1.58 -3.83
CA LYS A 53 30.69 -2.67 -4.78
C LYS A 53 29.43 -3.45 -4.39
N LYS A 54 29.30 -3.80 -3.11
CA LYS A 54 28.13 -4.54 -2.60
C LYS A 54 26.82 -3.77 -2.82
N ALA A 55 26.80 -2.47 -2.52
CA ALA A 55 25.62 -1.64 -2.67
C ALA A 55 25.26 -1.42 -4.16
N ALA A 56 26.26 -1.19 -5.01
CA ALA A 56 26.05 -1.09 -6.46
C ALA A 56 25.51 -2.39 -7.04
N THR A 57 26.04 -3.55 -6.62
CA THR A 57 25.51 -4.86 -7.04
C THR A 57 24.05 -5.05 -6.63
N GLN A 58 23.69 -4.75 -5.38
CA GLN A 58 22.30 -4.90 -4.90
C GLN A 58 21.30 -3.99 -5.64
N LEU A 59 21.72 -2.76 -5.97
CA LEU A 59 20.89 -1.85 -6.78
C LEU A 59 20.74 -2.37 -8.21
N HIS A 60 21.82 -2.85 -8.81
CA HIS A 60 21.78 -3.43 -10.15
C HIS A 60 20.90 -4.69 -10.21
N GLU A 61 21.05 -5.62 -9.27
CA GLU A 61 20.22 -6.82 -9.17
C GLU A 61 18.73 -6.47 -9.03
N PHE A 62 18.42 -5.45 -8.25
CA PHE A 62 17.04 -4.97 -8.13
C PHE A 62 16.51 -4.36 -9.45
N ALA A 63 17.31 -3.56 -10.12
CA ALA A 63 16.91 -2.97 -11.40
C ALA A 63 16.72 -4.05 -12.50
N GLU A 64 17.59 -5.06 -12.56
CA GLU A 64 17.46 -6.21 -13.44
C GLU A 64 16.22 -7.04 -13.12
N PHE A 65 15.91 -7.25 -11.83
CA PHE A 65 14.68 -7.89 -11.40
C PHE A 65 13.45 -7.15 -11.94
N ILE A 66 13.38 -5.84 -11.76
CA ILE A 66 12.26 -5.03 -12.27
C ILE A 66 12.19 -5.09 -13.80
N ALA A 67 13.31 -4.95 -14.51
CA ALA A 67 13.33 -5.00 -15.97
C ALA A 67 12.87 -6.35 -16.52
N THR A 68 13.29 -7.45 -15.89
CA THR A 68 12.91 -8.81 -16.29
C THR A 68 11.40 -9.02 -16.15
N PHE A 69 10.83 -8.73 -14.98
CA PHE A 69 9.39 -8.90 -14.76
C PHE A 69 8.54 -7.91 -15.54
N THR A 70 9.03 -6.70 -15.80
CA THR A 70 8.34 -5.74 -16.70
C THR A 70 8.19 -6.33 -18.09
N ARG A 71 9.27 -6.87 -18.67
CA ARG A 71 9.22 -7.49 -19.99
C ARG A 71 8.31 -8.73 -20.00
N GLU A 72 8.47 -9.63 -19.04
CA GLU A 72 7.70 -10.87 -18.98
C GLU A 72 6.20 -10.63 -18.77
N LEU A 73 5.83 -9.61 -18.00
CA LEU A 73 4.44 -9.26 -17.75
C LEU A 73 3.77 -8.54 -18.93
N LEU A 74 4.53 -7.80 -19.72
CA LEU A 74 4.00 -7.13 -20.91
C LEU A 74 3.78 -8.11 -22.08
N ASP A 75 4.58 -9.18 -22.13
CA ASP A 75 4.53 -10.18 -23.21
C ASP A 75 3.55 -11.34 -22.92
N ASP A 76 2.92 -11.39 -21.72
CA ASP A 76 2.10 -12.53 -21.28
C ASP A 76 0.60 -12.22 -21.28
N ASP A 77 -0.17 -13.04 -21.99
CA ASP A 77 -1.65 -12.99 -22.00
C ASP A 77 -2.27 -13.50 -20.70
N THR A 78 -1.47 -14.14 -19.81
CA THR A 78 -1.91 -14.68 -18.52
C THR A 78 -1.05 -14.16 -17.38
N PRO A 79 -1.14 -12.85 -17.03
CA PRO A 79 -0.18 -12.20 -16.14
C PRO A 79 -0.24 -12.67 -14.68
N VAL A 80 -1.34 -13.30 -14.19
CA VAL A 80 -1.49 -13.68 -12.78
C VAL A 80 -0.40 -14.65 -12.31
N PRO A 81 -0.05 -15.74 -13.02
CA PRO A 81 1.06 -16.62 -12.64
C PRO A 81 2.39 -15.86 -12.53
N LYS A 82 2.64 -14.92 -13.44
CA LYS A 82 3.85 -14.08 -13.43
C LYS A 82 3.87 -13.09 -12.27
N VAL A 83 2.75 -12.48 -11.94
CA VAL A 83 2.61 -11.63 -10.73
C VAL A 83 2.88 -12.44 -9.47
N ARG A 84 2.37 -13.68 -9.37
CA ARG A 84 2.67 -14.59 -8.27
C ARG A 84 4.18 -14.88 -8.18
N GLN A 85 4.79 -15.22 -9.29
CA GLN A 85 6.24 -15.48 -9.37
C GLN A 85 7.04 -14.26 -8.91
N MET A 86 6.70 -13.07 -9.42
CA MET A 86 7.34 -11.81 -9.05
C MET A 86 7.26 -11.54 -7.54
N ILE A 87 6.10 -11.71 -6.93
CA ILE A 87 5.88 -11.48 -5.49
C ILE A 87 6.69 -12.50 -4.66
N MET A 88 6.77 -13.75 -5.12
CA MET A 88 7.55 -14.80 -4.46
C MET A 88 9.06 -14.55 -4.59
N GLU A 89 9.57 -14.26 -5.79
CA GLU A 89 10.99 -13.99 -6.03
C GLU A 89 11.45 -12.67 -5.40
N ALA A 90 10.57 -11.68 -5.26
CA ALA A 90 10.83 -10.48 -4.48
C ALA A 90 11.05 -10.77 -2.98
N GLY A 91 10.72 -11.98 -2.49
CA GLY A 91 10.76 -12.33 -1.07
C GLY A 91 9.64 -11.67 -0.26
N TYR A 92 8.57 -11.19 -0.92
CA TYR A 92 7.52 -10.43 -0.25
C TYR A 92 6.66 -11.30 0.67
N ILE A 93 6.47 -12.57 0.35
CA ILE A 93 5.73 -13.53 1.20
C ILE A 93 6.44 -13.71 2.55
N ASP A 94 7.76 -13.92 2.54
CA ASP A 94 8.53 -14.11 3.78
C ASP A 94 8.60 -12.79 4.58
N TYR A 95 8.74 -11.67 3.90
CA TYR A 95 8.63 -10.36 4.53
C TYR A 95 7.29 -10.16 5.25
N VAL A 96 6.18 -10.54 4.63
CA VAL A 96 4.84 -10.44 5.24
C VAL A 96 4.72 -11.32 6.47
N ARG A 97 5.30 -12.52 6.44
CA ARG A 97 5.35 -13.44 7.60
C ARG A 97 6.16 -12.83 8.75
N GLU A 98 7.34 -12.31 8.46
CA GLU A 98 8.21 -11.67 9.45
C GLU A 98 7.58 -10.42 10.10
N GLN A 99 6.75 -9.69 9.35
CA GLN A 99 6.05 -8.49 9.84
C GLN A 99 4.74 -8.79 10.58
N ALA A 100 4.33 -10.04 10.67
CA ALA A 100 3.12 -10.42 11.38
C ALA A 100 3.43 -10.65 12.88
N ALA A 101 2.75 -9.91 13.75
CA ALA A 101 2.89 -10.08 15.19
C ALA A 101 2.17 -11.33 15.73
N THR A 102 1.17 -11.84 15.00
CA THR A 102 0.37 -13.00 15.37
C THR A 102 0.05 -13.88 14.15
N PRO A 103 -0.19 -15.19 14.34
CA PRO A 103 -0.63 -16.07 13.24
C PRO A 103 -1.92 -15.60 12.55
N ALA A 104 -2.82 -14.95 13.27
CA ALA A 104 -4.04 -14.40 12.70
C ALA A 104 -3.74 -13.23 11.75
N GLN A 105 -2.83 -12.34 12.13
CA GLN A 105 -2.37 -11.26 11.26
C GLN A 105 -1.62 -11.77 10.03
N GLU A 106 -0.77 -12.79 10.20
CA GLU A 106 -0.08 -13.45 9.08
C GLU A 106 -1.10 -13.95 8.06
N LYS A 107 -2.09 -14.74 8.55
CA LYS A 107 -3.15 -15.26 7.69
C LYS A 107 -3.89 -14.14 6.95
N THR A 108 -4.32 -13.10 7.64
CA THR A 108 -5.04 -11.97 7.02
C THR A 108 -4.22 -11.30 5.92
N LYS A 109 -2.93 -11.07 6.16
CA LYS A 109 -2.03 -10.46 5.17
C LYS A 109 -1.83 -11.36 3.94
N LEU A 110 -1.69 -12.68 4.14
CA LEU A 110 -1.59 -13.64 3.04
C LEU A 110 -2.91 -13.74 2.26
N ASP A 111 -4.05 -13.75 2.94
CA ASP A 111 -5.37 -13.74 2.31
C ASP A 111 -5.57 -12.46 1.46
N ASN A 112 -5.04 -11.31 1.88
CA ASN A 112 -5.06 -10.08 1.09
C ASN A 112 -4.25 -10.21 -0.22
N ILE A 113 -3.10 -10.90 -0.18
CA ILE A 113 -2.30 -11.17 -1.39
C ILE A 113 -3.09 -12.08 -2.36
N GLU A 114 -3.74 -13.12 -1.86
CA GLU A 114 -4.58 -14.00 -2.67
C GLU A 114 -5.79 -13.24 -3.25
N SER A 115 -6.38 -12.32 -2.49
CA SER A 115 -7.46 -11.45 -2.95
C SER A 115 -7.00 -10.53 -4.09
N LEU A 116 -5.76 -10.02 -4.03
CA LEU A 116 -5.18 -9.23 -5.13
C LEU A 116 -5.09 -10.06 -6.42
N TYR A 117 -4.58 -11.29 -6.35
CA TYR A 117 -4.52 -12.17 -7.53
C TYR A 117 -5.89 -12.44 -8.11
N THR A 118 -6.88 -12.69 -7.25
CA THR A 118 -8.27 -12.89 -7.65
C THR A 118 -8.86 -11.65 -8.33
N SER A 119 -8.55 -10.46 -7.81
CA SER A 119 -9.00 -9.19 -8.37
C SER A 119 -8.41 -8.94 -9.75
N ILE A 120 -7.10 -9.20 -9.92
CA ILE A 120 -6.43 -9.11 -11.23
C ILE A 120 -7.08 -10.07 -12.23
N GLN A 121 -7.28 -11.34 -11.85
CA GLN A 121 -7.91 -12.34 -12.72
C GLN A 121 -9.34 -11.95 -13.12
N ASN A 122 -10.12 -11.43 -12.17
CA ASN A 122 -11.49 -10.99 -12.43
C ASN A 122 -11.55 -9.79 -13.38
N LEU A 123 -10.61 -8.85 -13.26
CA LEU A 123 -10.52 -7.70 -14.17
C LEU A 123 -10.19 -8.14 -15.59
N ILE A 124 -9.24 -9.07 -15.76
CA ILE A 124 -8.90 -9.66 -17.06
C ILE A 124 -10.12 -10.38 -17.66
N ASN A 125 -10.80 -11.21 -16.88
CA ASN A 125 -11.94 -12.00 -17.35
C ASN A 125 -13.16 -11.15 -17.73
N ARG A 126 -13.34 -9.99 -17.10
CA ARG A 126 -14.46 -9.07 -17.36
C ARG A 126 -14.22 -8.13 -18.54
N THR A 127 -13.02 -8.10 -19.07
CA THR A 127 -12.67 -7.24 -20.21
C THR A 127 -12.94 -8.01 -21.49
N ASP A 128 -13.87 -7.53 -22.31
CA ASP A 128 -14.23 -8.14 -23.59
C ASP A 128 -13.19 -7.80 -24.69
N ASP A 129 -12.55 -6.66 -24.58
CA ASP A 129 -11.53 -6.21 -25.52
C ASP A 129 -10.20 -6.96 -25.28
N VAL A 130 -9.72 -7.66 -26.29
CA VAL A 130 -8.47 -8.45 -26.25
C VAL A 130 -7.26 -7.55 -25.98
N ASP A 131 -7.24 -6.34 -26.56
CA ASP A 131 -6.13 -5.40 -26.42
C ASP A 131 -6.04 -4.82 -24.99
N GLU A 132 -7.11 -4.91 -24.20
CA GLU A 132 -7.15 -4.51 -22.80
C GLU A 132 -6.88 -5.64 -21.81
N LYS A 133 -6.69 -6.89 -22.25
CA LYS A 133 -6.39 -8.06 -21.38
C LYS A 133 -4.93 -8.14 -20.94
N ASN A 134 -4.24 -7.03 -20.88
CA ASN A 134 -2.85 -6.95 -20.44
C ASN A 134 -2.74 -6.37 -19.02
N ILE A 135 -1.61 -6.63 -18.39
CA ILE A 135 -1.34 -6.20 -17.00
C ILE A 135 -1.36 -4.67 -16.84
N GLU A 136 -0.97 -3.93 -17.86
CA GLU A 136 -0.95 -2.47 -17.80
C GLU A 136 -2.35 -1.89 -17.67
N SER A 137 -3.31 -2.39 -18.47
CA SER A 137 -4.72 -2.01 -18.38
C SER A 137 -5.34 -2.41 -17.05
N VAL A 138 -4.99 -3.58 -16.53
CA VAL A 138 -5.43 -4.03 -15.18
C VAL A 138 -4.94 -3.10 -14.10
N ILE A 139 -3.65 -2.75 -14.10
CA ILE A 139 -3.08 -1.81 -13.11
C ILE A 139 -3.74 -0.44 -13.22
N ARG A 140 -3.95 0.08 -14.43
CA ARG A 140 -4.67 1.36 -14.61
C ARG A 140 -6.08 1.30 -14.02
N LYS A 141 -6.81 0.20 -14.25
CA LYS A 141 -8.17 0.00 -13.69
C LYS A 141 -8.14 -0.07 -12.16
N LEU A 142 -7.17 -0.78 -11.57
CA LEU A 142 -7.00 -0.84 -10.11
C LEU A 142 -6.72 0.53 -9.51
N VAL A 143 -5.81 1.31 -10.09
CA VAL A 143 -5.49 2.67 -9.64
C VAL A 143 -6.69 3.60 -9.79
N LEU A 144 -7.44 3.48 -10.89
CA LEU A 144 -8.65 4.28 -11.12
C LEU A 144 -9.74 3.95 -10.10
N LEU A 145 -9.93 2.66 -9.76
CA LEU A 145 -10.91 2.25 -8.74
C LEU A 145 -10.54 2.84 -7.37
N ASP A 146 -9.28 2.80 -6.97
CA ASP A 146 -8.80 3.40 -5.73
C ASP A 146 -9.04 4.92 -5.71
N MET A 147 -8.75 5.63 -6.82
CA MET A 147 -9.04 7.05 -6.96
C MET A 147 -10.53 7.38 -6.90
N LEU A 148 -11.37 6.55 -7.52
CA LEU A 148 -12.83 6.75 -7.50
C LEU A 148 -13.41 6.48 -6.12
N GLU A 149 -12.92 5.48 -5.39
CA GLU A 149 -13.30 5.24 -4.01
C GLU A 149 -12.94 6.44 -3.12
N GLN A 150 -11.74 7.00 -3.27
CA GLN A 150 -11.33 8.21 -2.55
C GLN A 150 -12.16 9.44 -2.93
N GLN A 151 -12.50 9.62 -4.22
CA GLN A 151 -13.35 10.75 -4.67
C GLN A 151 -14.80 10.62 -4.23
N GLN A 152 -15.35 9.40 -4.15
CA GLN A 152 -16.72 9.20 -3.64
C GLN A 152 -16.86 9.57 -2.16
N GLU A 153 -15.78 9.65 -1.41
CA GLU A 153 -15.78 10.18 -0.05
C GLU A 153 -15.92 11.71 -0.01
N GLU A 154 -15.55 12.42 -1.09
CA GLU A 154 -15.59 13.88 -1.16
C GLU A 154 -16.89 14.47 -1.75
N GLU A 155 -17.72 13.67 -2.44
CA GLU A 155 -18.99 14.17 -2.96
C GLU A 155 -20.02 14.33 -1.84
N ASP A 156 -20.42 15.58 -1.60
CA ASP A 156 -21.51 16.00 -0.68
C ASP A 156 -22.88 15.55 -1.23
N THR A 157 -23.16 14.26 -1.13
CA THR A 157 -24.43 13.66 -1.52
C THR A 157 -25.28 13.41 -0.27
N ASP A 158 -26.63 13.49 -0.42
CA ASP A 158 -27.60 13.17 0.63
C ASP A 158 -27.55 11.68 0.98
N LYS A 159 -26.56 11.30 1.76
CA LYS A 159 -26.28 9.91 2.18
C LYS A 159 -25.81 9.84 3.63
N VAL A 160 -26.05 8.69 4.24
CA VAL A 160 -25.52 8.37 5.58
C VAL A 160 -24.07 7.86 5.43
N ASN A 161 -23.14 8.55 6.06
CA ASN A 161 -21.73 8.15 6.09
C ASN A 161 -21.48 7.18 7.24
N LEU A 162 -20.92 6.01 6.96
CA LEU A 162 -20.46 5.04 7.95
C LEU A 162 -18.93 5.10 8.04
N LEU A 163 -18.42 5.46 9.22
CA LEU A 163 -16.99 5.70 9.43
C LEU A 163 -16.53 5.06 10.73
N THR A 164 -15.26 4.72 10.80
CA THR A 164 -14.60 4.47 12.08
C THR A 164 -14.29 5.81 12.76
N LEU A 165 -14.14 5.81 14.09
CA LEU A 165 -13.74 7.02 14.82
C LEU A 165 -12.39 7.58 14.35
N HIS A 166 -11.46 6.72 13.95
CA HIS A 166 -10.17 7.12 13.38
C HIS A 166 -10.32 7.83 12.03
N ALA A 167 -11.16 7.29 11.16
CA ALA A 167 -11.42 7.88 9.84
C ALA A 167 -12.18 9.21 9.93
N ALA A 168 -12.97 9.42 10.99
CA ALA A 168 -13.70 10.66 11.21
C ALA A 168 -12.81 11.84 11.64
N LYS A 169 -11.51 11.64 11.91
CA LYS A 169 -10.60 12.72 12.32
C LYS A 169 -10.47 13.77 11.22
N GLY A 170 -10.80 15.01 11.56
CA GLY A 170 -10.74 16.15 10.63
C GLY A 170 -12.04 16.40 9.84
N LEU A 171 -12.98 15.46 9.86
CA LEU A 171 -14.31 15.64 9.28
C LEU A 171 -15.27 16.25 10.31
N GLU A 172 -16.40 16.81 9.84
CA GLU A 172 -17.47 17.33 10.69
C GLU A 172 -18.82 17.10 10.01
N PHE A 173 -19.84 16.72 10.79
CA PHE A 173 -21.17 16.41 10.31
C PHE A 173 -22.24 17.16 11.10
N PRO A 174 -23.36 17.55 10.49
CA PRO A 174 -24.48 18.15 11.23
C PRO A 174 -24.99 17.25 12.36
N TYR A 175 -25.17 15.97 12.08
CA TYR A 175 -25.66 14.96 13.03
C TYR A 175 -24.73 13.75 13.05
N VAL A 176 -24.40 13.28 14.25
CA VAL A 176 -23.52 12.13 14.47
C VAL A 176 -24.23 11.12 15.37
N TYR A 177 -24.21 9.87 14.96
CA TYR A 177 -24.66 8.73 15.76
C TYR A 177 -23.45 7.86 16.09
N MET A 178 -23.01 7.88 17.33
CA MET A 178 -21.95 6.99 17.82
C MET A 178 -22.58 5.74 18.39
N ILE A 179 -22.28 4.62 17.78
CA ILE A 179 -22.85 3.31 18.17
C ILE A 179 -21.78 2.44 18.86
N GLY A 180 -22.23 1.52 19.73
CA GLY A 180 -21.35 0.56 20.39
C GLY A 180 -20.50 1.18 21.49
N LEU A 181 -21.08 2.06 22.33
CA LEU A 181 -20.42 2.60 23.52
C LEU A 181 -20.56 1.62 24.67
N GLU A 182 -19.87 0.51 24.56
CA GLU A 182 -19.89 -0.58 25.52
C GLU A 182 -18.49 -1.17 25.71
N GLU A 183 -18.28 -1.82 26.85
CA GLU A 183 -17.01 -2.47 27.14
C GLU A 183 -16.62 -3.46 26.05
N GLU A 184 -15.32 -3.57 25.75
CA GLU A 184 -14.70 -4.36 24.70
C GLU A 184 -14.85 -3.81 23.27
N LEU A 185 -15.74 -2.84 23.03
CA LEU A 185 -15.84 -2.11 21.76
C LEU A 185 -15.28 -0.69 21.89
N LEU A 186 -15.79 0.12 22.78
CA LEU A 186 -15.24 1.43 23.12
C LEU A 186 -15.43 1.70 24.63
N PRO A 187 -14.41 1.47 25.46
CA PRO A 187 -13.00 1.18 25.11
C PRO A 187 -12.80 -0.23 24.54
N HIS A 188 -11.88 -0.35 23.57
CA HIS A 188 -11.59 -1.63 22.93
C HIS A 188 -10.88 -2.59 23.90
N LYS A 189 -11.22 -3.89 23.85
CA LYS A 189 -10.68 -4.92 24.76
C LYS A 189 -9.15 -4.96 24.85
N ASN A 190 -8.45 -4.70 23.73
CA ASN A 190 -6.99 -4.67 23.73
C ASN A 190 -6.44 -3.47 24.49
N SER A 191 -7.13 -2.33 24.44
CA SER A 191 -6.75 -1.11 25.18
C SER A 191 -6.98 -1.26 26.66
N ILE A 192 -8.04 -2.00 27.08
CA ILE A 192 -8.28 -2.35 28.46
C ILE A 192 -7.16 -3.25 28.99
N ALA A 193 -6.80 -4.30 28.22
CA ALA A 193 -5.74 -5.25 28.57
C ALA A 193 -4.34 -4.61 28.62
N ALA A 194 -4.08 -3.60 27.80
CA ALA A 194 -2.80 -2.88 27.71
C ALA A 194 -2.73 -1.63 28.61
N GLU A 195 -3.78 -1.36 29.42
CA GLU A 195 -3.90 -0.16 30.26
C GLU A 195 -3.80 1.17 29.48
N THR A 196 -4.20 1.17 28.19
CA THR A 196 -4.16 2.34 27.29
C THR A 196 -5.54 3.02 27.13
N ILE A 197 -6.38 2.98 28.15
CA ILE A 197 -7.76 3.55 28.17
C ILE A 197 -7.75 5.05 27.83
N GLU A 198 -6.68 5.76 28.13
CA GLU A 198 -6.54 7.19 27.79
C GLU A 198 -6.59 7.45 26.28
N GLU A 199 -6.13 6.53 25.46
CA GLU A 199 -6.22 6.64 24.01
C GLU A 199 -7.65 6.44 23.52
N GLU A 200 -8.38 5.49 24.11
CA GLU A 200 -9.80 5.27 23.81
C GLU A 200 -10.65 6.49 24.20
N ARG A 201 -10.31 7.11 25.33
CA ARG A 201 -10.97 8.36 25.76
C ARG A 201 -10.72 9.50 24.76
N ARG A 202 -9.51 9.62 24.24
CA ARG A 202 -9.19 10.60 23.18
C ARG A 202 -9.95 10.29 21.90
N LEU A 203 -10.05 9.02 21.54
CA LEU A 203 -10.80 8.58 20.38
C LEU A 203 -12.29 8.88 20.52
N MET A 204 -12.87 8.64 21.69
CA MET A 204 -14.26 9.03 22.00
C MET A 204 -14.45 10.55 21.89
N TYR A 205 -13.50 11.34 22.42
CA TYR A 205 -13.53 12.80 22.29
C TYR A 205 -13.51 13.23 20.81
N VAL A 206 -12.70 12.61 19.97
CA VAL A 206 -12.69 12.86 18.53
C VAL A 206 -14.08 12.63 17.94
N GLY A 207 -14.73 11.51 18.23
CA GLY A 207 -16.06 11.19 17.74
C GLY A 207 -17.11 12.22 18.16
N ILE A 208 -17.15 12.57 19.46
CA ILE A 208 -18.09 13.57 20.02
C ILE A 208 -17.92 14.92 19.30
N THR A 209 -16.69 15.36 19.09
CA THR A 209 -16.40 16.65 18.48
C THR A 209 -16.65 16.70 16.97
N ARG A 210 -17.07 15.61 16.34
CA ARG A 210 -17.49 15.61 14.92
C ARG A 210 -18.89 16.16 14.71
N ALA A 211 -19.72 16.19 15.75
CA ALA A 211 -21.10 16.68 15.67
C ALA A 211 -21.14 18.23 15.74
N ARG A 212 -21.78 18.85 14.73
CA ARG A 212 -22.03 20.30 14.72
C ARG A 212 -23.36 20.69 15.38
N GLN A 213 -24.39 19.86 15.21
CA GLN A 213 -25.77 20.18 15.64
C GLN A 213 -26.33 19.14 16.60
N GLY A 214 -26.19 17.87 16.32
CA GLY A 214 -26.77 16.81 17.11
C GLY A 214 -25.84 15.61 17.25
N LEU A 215 -25.77 15.09 18.47
CA LEU A 215 -25.02 13.88 18.82
C LEU A 215 -25.95 12.89 19.49
N THR A 216 -25.97 11.66 18.97
CA THR A 216 -26.66 10.53 19.57
C THR A 216 -25.65 9.46 19.94
N LEU A 217 -25.69 9.02 21.19
CA LEU A 217 -24.85 7.96 21.72
C LEU A 217 -25.71 6.73 21.97
N THR A 218 -25.27 5.56 21.47
CA THR A 218 -25.98 4.30 21.72
C THR A 218 -25.10 3.32 22.48
N LEU A 219 -25.70 2.63 23.43
CA LEU A 219 -25.10 1.53 24.18
C LEU A 219 -26.08 0.37 24.21
N ALA A 220 -25.58 -0.85 24.31
CA ALA A 220 -26.40 -2.05 24.46
C ALA A 220 -26.58 -2.40 25.94
#